data_0cda63694e90a18d3e85e2418c48da24
#
_entry.id   0cda63694e90a18d3e85e2418c48da24
#
_cell.length_a   1.000
_cell.length_b   1.000
_cell.length_c   1.000
_cell.angle_alpha   90.00
_cell.angle_beta   90.00
_cell.angle_gamma   90.00
#
_symmetry.space_group_name_H-M   'P 1'
#
loop_
_entity.id
_entity.type
_entity.pdbx_description
1 polymer ?
#
loop_
_entity_poly.entity_id
_entity_poly.type
_entity_poly.pdbx_seq_one_letter_code
_entity_poly.pdbx_strand_id
1 'polypeptide(L)'
;HVGDSRLYAIRAGRLLVQTRDHSQVQLMLEQGLIEPDDVATHPARNRVYSCLGGNLLPEIEFSRKTPLKAGDVIALCSDGAWAPFTDDTLVHALATTSPAHAVPKLLNLAEVAAGKHCDNLTLMAMQWEEGNTVQVDKTEAMANTENTHMPIQPEQNSQ
;
A
#
# COMPACT_ATOMS: atom_id res chain seq x y z
N HIS A 1 -4.95 6.42 -5.18
CA HIS A 1 -5.48 5.97 -3.90
C HIS A 1 -6.75 6.72 -3.53
N VAL A 2 -7.46 6.19 -2.56
CA VAL A 2 -8.63 6.79 -1.94
C VAL A 2 -8.58 6.47 -0.44
N GLY A 3 -8.86 7.45 0.43
CA GLY A 3 -8.86 7.26 1.88
C GLY A 3 -7.56 7.69 2.53
N ASP A 4 -7.27 7.09 3.69
CA ASP A 4 -6.14 7.40 4.57
C ASP A 4 -5.18 6.22 4.79
N SER A 5 -5.38 5.13 4.06
CA SER A 5 -4.35 4.10 3.93
C SER A 5 -3.18 4.67 3.13
N ARG A 6 -1.95 4.49 3.62
CA ARG A 6 -0.78 5.14 3.05
C ARG A 6 0.10 4.20 2.25
N LEU A 7 0.67 4.74 1.16
CA LEU A 7 1.83 4.19 0.48
C LEU A 7 3.05 5.03 0.85
N TYR A 8 4.14 4.35 1.19
CA TYR A 8 5.47 4.93 1.36
C TYR A 8 6.41 4.35 0.32
N ALA A 9 7.13 5.20 -0.40
CA ALA A 9 8.27 4.79 -1.23
C ALA A 9 9.54 5.37 -0.62
N ILE A 10 10.51 4.51 -0.32
CA ILE A 10 11.71 4.85 0.45
C ILE A 10 12.93 4.48 -0.38
N ARG A 11 13.89 5.39 -0.50
CA ARG A 11 15.18 5.19 -1.17
C ARG A 11 16.32 5.65 -0.28
N ALA A 12 17.30 4.78 -0.08
CA ALA A 12 18.50 5.10 0.70
C ALA A 12 18.19 5.76 2.06
N GLY A 13 17.18 5.26 2.76
CA GLY A 13 16.76 5.76 4.07
C GLY A 13 15.99 7.08 4.05
N ARG A 14 15.54 7.54 2.89
CA ARG A 14 14.77 8.77 2.74
C ARG A 14 13.41 8.50 2.11
N LEU A 15 12.40 9.21 2.59
CA LEU A 15 11.08 9.21 2.00
C LEU A 15 11.14 9.87 0.61
N LEU A 16 10.73 9.13 -0.43
CA LEU A 16 10.59 9.66 -1.79
C LEU A 16 9.17 10.12 -2.08
N VAL A 17 8.20 9.29 -1.69
CA VAL A 17 6.78 9.50 -1.95
C VAL A 17 5.99 8.95 -0.77
N GLN A 18 4.98 9.70 -0.39
CA GLN A 18 3.91 9.30 0.52
C GLN A 18 2.59 9.73 -0.09
N THR A 19 1.56 8.92 0.03
CA THR A 19 0.21 9.32 -0.33
C THR A 19 -0.31 10.35 0.66
N ARG A 20 -1.13 11.26 0.15
CA ARG A 20 -1.79 12.29 0.97
C ARG A 20 -3.11 11.73 1.51
N ASP A 21 -3.35 11.85 2.81
CA ASP A 21 -4.58 11.34 3.39
C ASP A 21 -5.82 12.12 2.93
N HIS A 22 -6.87 11.42 2.57
CA HIS A 22 -8.19 12.02 2.36
C HIS A 22 -8.93 12.17 3.69
N SER A 23 -8.26 12.75 4.68
CA SER A 23 -8.79 12.97 6.03
C SER A 23 -9.13 14.44 6.27
N GLN A 24 -10.10 14.66 7.18
CA GLN A 24 -10.52 16.01 7.55
C GLN A 24 -9.39 16.82 8.20
N VAL A 25 -8.55 16.17 9.00
CA VAL A 25 -7.40 16.85 9.64
C VAL A 25 -6.35 17.25 8.61
N GLN A 26 -6.15 16.46 7.55
CA GLN A 26 -5.24 16.83 6.47
C GLN A 26 -5.70 18.09 5.74
N LEU A 27 -7.01 18.20 5.45
CA LEU A 27 -7.58 19.42 4.87
C LEU A 27 -7.42 20.64 5.78
N MET A 28 -7.64 20.46 7.09
CA MET A 28 -7.49 21.53 8.07
C MET A 28 -6.04 22.00 8.18
N LEU A 29 -5.10 21.07 8.16
CA LEU A 29 -3.66 21.38 8.16
C LEU A 29 -3.26 22.19 6.93
N GLU A 30 -3.70 21.80 5.73
CA GLU A 30 -3.41 22.49 4.49
C GLU A 30 -4.02 23.88 4.39
N GLN A 31 -5.16 24.08 5.05
CA GLN A 31 -5.81 25.37 5.17
C GLN A 31 -5.20 26.25 6.28
N GLY A 32 -4.24 25.74 7.03
CA GLY A 32 -3.62 26.44 8.16
C GLY A 32 -4.56 26.64 9.35
N LEU A 33 -5.59 25.78 9.48
CA LEU A 33 -6.57 25.84 10.58
C LEU A 33 -6.07 25.11 11.83
N ILE A 34 -5.10 24.21 11.67
CA ILE A 34 -4.43 23.49 12.76
C ILE A 34 -2.94 23.40 12.45
N GLU A 35 -2.12 23.24 13.49
CA GLU A 35 -0.69 23.00 13.36
C GLU A 35 -0.38 21.49 13.19
N PRO A 36 0.79 21.12 12.65
CA PRO A 36 1.18 19.72 12.47
C PRO A 36 1.11 18.90 13.78
N ASP A 37 1.46 19.50 14.91
CA ASP A 37 1.45 18.84 16.22
C ASP A 37 0.03 18.54 16.73
N ASP A 38 -0.99 19.22 16.21
CA ASP A 38 -2.39 19.02 16.60
C ASP A 38 -3.01 17.79 15.92
N VAL A 39 -2.48 17.38 14.76
CA VAL A 39 -3.08 16.34 13.89
C VAL A 39 -3.33 15.03 14.67
N ALA A 40 -2.33 14.56 15.41
CA ALA A 40 -2.39 13.28 16.11
C ALA A 40 -3.44 13.23 17.23
N THR A 41 -3.77 14.38 17.83
CA THR A 41 -4.68 14.48 18.97
C THR A 41 -6.05 15.06 18.60
N HIS A 42 -6.22 15.52 17.37
CA HIS A 42 -7.44 16.19 16.92
C HIS A 42 -8.67 15.26 16.97
N PRO A 43 -9.83 15.73 17.45
CA PRO A 43 -11.06 14.92 17.53
C PRO A 43 -11.54 14.36 16.17
N ALA A 44 -11.19 15.01 15.06
CA ALA A 44 -11.56 14.59 13.72
C ALA A 44 -10.47 13.78 13.00
N ARG A 45 -9.41 13.32 13.72
CA ARG A 45 -8.28 12.62 13.08
C ARG A 45 -8.66 11.35 12.30
N ASN A 46 -9.71 10.65 12.75
CA ASN A 46 -10.20 9.42 12.09
C ASN A 46 -11.35 9.70 11.11
N ARG A 47 -11.59 10.95 10.71
CA ARG A 47 -12.66 11.29 9.75
C ARG A 47 -12.08 11.42 8.35
N VAL A 48 -12.42 10.47 7.49
CA VAL A 48 -12.13 10.54 6.06
C VAL A 48 -13.25 11.29 5.34
N TYR A 49 -12.89 12.13 4.37
CA TYR A 49 -13.86 12.83 3.52
C TYR A 49 -14.08 12.11 2.18
N SER A 50 -13.19 11.21 1.81
CA SER A 50 -13.28 10.41 0.59
C SER A 50 -12.96 8.94 0.91
N CYS A 51 -13.89 8.05 0.59
CA CYS A 51 -13.75 6.61 0.79
C CYS A 51 -14.55 5.83 -0.26
N LEU A 52 -14.19 4.58 -0.46
CA LEU A 52 -14.96 3.66 -1.30
C LEU A 52 -16.24 3.23 -0.59
N GLY A 53 -17.34 3.08 -1.33
CA GLY A 53 -18.64 2.64 -0.77
C GLY A 53 -19.45 3.73 -0.08
N GLY A 54 -19.02 4.99 -0.13
CA GLY A 54 -19.81 6.13 0.34
C GLY A 54 -20.94 6.52 -0.62
N ASN A 55 -21.80 7.47 -0.19
CA ASN A 55 -22.90 7.99 -1.01
C ASN A 55 -22.44 8.97 -2.09
N LEU A 56 -21.22 9.45 -2.01
CA LEU A 56 -20.61 10.36 -2.97
C LEU A 56 -19.54 9.63 -3.78
N LEU A 57 -19.30 10.11 -5.00
CA LEU A 57 -18.16 9.62 -5.78
C LEU A 57 -16.87 9.94 -5.03
N PRO A 58 -15.98 8.94 -4.85
CA PRO A 58 -14.73 9.18 -4.16
C PRO A 58 -13.81 10.08 -4.99
N GLU A 59 -13.07 10.92 -4.32
CA GLU A 59 -11.92 11.60 -4.89
C GLU A 59 -10.80 10.56 -5.08
N ILE A 60 -10.35 10.40 -6.32
CA ILE A 60 -9.28 9.45 -6.65
C ILE A 60 -8.02 10.25 -6.94
N GLU A 61 -6.99 10.04 -6.12
CA GLU A 61 -5.71 10.68 -6.35
C GLU A 61 -4.75 9.75 -7.11
N PHE A 62 -4.08 10.32 -8.11
CA PHE A 62 -3.07 9.63 -8.92
C PHE A 62 -1.69 10.19 -8.59
N SER A 63 -0.80 9.35 -8.08
CA SER A 63 0.58 9.73 -7.86
C SER A 63 1.34 9.89 -9.19
N ARG A 64 2.42 10.67 -9.15
CA ARG A 64 3.35 10.74 -10.29
C ARG A 64 4.08 9.42 -10.44
N LYS A 65 4.38 9.05 -11.70
CA LYS A 65 5.23 7.89 -11.99
C LYS A 65 6.63 8.12 -11.41
N THR A 66 7.05 7.26 -10.52
CA THR A 66 8.39 7.29 -9.91
C THR A 66 9.13 6.02 -10.31
N PRO A 67 10.21 6.11 -11.09
CA PRO A 67 11.02 4.94 -11.45
C PRO A 67 11.64 4.32 -10.20
N LEU A 68 11.45 3.02 -10.03
CA LEU A 68 12.07 2.27 -8.95
C LEU A 68 13.54 1.96 -9.27
N LYS A 69 14.36 1.88 -8.23
CA LYS A 69 15.76 1.46 -8.27
C LYS A 69 15.98 0.31 -7.31
N ALA A 70 16.96 -0.53 -7.59
CA ALA A 70 17.35 -1.59 -6.66
C ALA A 70 17.62 -1.02 -5.26
N GLY A 71 17.11 -1.69 -4.26
CA GLY A 71 17.16 -1.26 -2.86
C GLY A 71 16.03 -0.33 -2.41
N ASP A 72 15.14 0.13 -3.31
CA ASP A 72 13.95 0.88 -2.90
C ASP A 72 13.01 -0.01 -2.10
N VAL A 73 12.42 0.55 -1.05
CA VAL A 73 11.38 -0.12 -0.26
C VAL A 73 10.05 0.56 -0.52
N ILE A 74 9.03 -0.25 -0.79
CA ILE A 74 7.65 0.19 -0.91
C ILE A 74 6.86 -0.43 0.21
N ALA A 75 6.11 0.38 0.95
CA ALA A 75 5.22 -0.08 2.01
C ALA A 75 3.80 0.44 1.81
N LEU A 76 2.82 -0.40 2.14
CA LEU A 76 1.39 -0.09 2.17
C LEU A 76 0.88 -0.39 3.57
N CYS A 77 0.15 0.54 4.17
CA CYS A 77 -0.35 0.36 5.53
C CYS A 77 -1.72 1.02 5.73
N SER A 78 -2.53 0.40 6.60
CA SER A 78 -3.74 1.01 7.14
C SER A 78 -3.39 2.08 8.17
N ASP A 79 -4.37 2.93 8.49
CA ASP A 79 -4.26 3.97 9.51
C ASP A 79 -3.84 3.41 10.89
N GLY A 80 -4.41 2.31 11.34
CA GLY A 80 -4.00 1.65 12.57
C GLY A 80 -2.51 1.30 12.60
N ALA A 81 -1.91 0.98 11.45
CA ALA A 81 -0.51 0.58 11.38
C ALA A 81 0.46 1.77 11.27
N TRP A 82 0.07 2.90 10.69
CA TRP A 82 0.95 4.07 10.58
C TRP A 82 0.73 5.13 11.67
N ALA A 83 -0.51 5.32 12.14
CA ALA A 83 -0.85 6.40 13.05
C ALA A 83 -0.07 6.44 14.39
N PRO A 84 0.38 5.31 14.97
CA PRO A 84 1.20 5.33 16.19
C PRO A 84 2.63 5.83 15.99
N PHE A 85 3.08 6.05 14.76
CA PHE A 85 4.47 6.40 14.44
C PHE A 85 4.56 7.75 13.74
N THR A 86 5.74 8.37 13.86
CA THR A 86 6.14 9.42 12.93
C THR A 86 6.60 8.81 11.61
N ASP A 87 6.49 9.55 10.51
CA ASP A 87 6.99 9.10 9.20
C ASP A 87 8.48 8.75 9.26
N ASP A 88 9.29 9.54 10.00
CA ASP A 88 10.72 9.26 10.19
C ASP A 88 10.96 7.91 10.88
N THR A 89 10.14 7.55 11.86
CA THR A 89 10.25 6.26 12.56
C THR A 89 9.95 5.10 11.62
N LEU A 90 8.88 5.20 10.82
CA LEU A 90 8.52 4.19 9.82
C LEU A 90 9.60 4.06 8.74
N VAL A 91 10.03 5.18 8.18
CA VAL A 91 11.07 5.22 7.14
C VAL A 91 12.36 4.61 7.66
N HIS A 92 12.80 4.99 8.86
CA HIS A 92 14.02 4.44 9.46
C HIS A 92 13.93 2.93 9.67
N ALA A 93 12.84 2.43 10.24
CA ALA A 93 12.66 1.01 10.50
C ALA A 93 12.66 0.18 9.20
N LEU A 94 11.94 0.65 8.17
CA LEU A 94 11.82 -0.02 6.88
C LEU A 94 13.10 0.07 6.03
N ALA A 95 13.93 1.10 6.25
CA ALA A 95 15.17 1.29 5.49
C ALA A 95 16.38 0.57 6.09
N THR A 96 16.38 0.34 7.41
CA THR A 96 17.56 -0.24 8.11
C THR A 96 17.47 -1.75 8.30
N THR A 97 16.29 -2.32 8.09
CA THR A 97 16.03 -3.75 8.32
C THR A 97 15.24 -4.31 7.15
N SER A 98 15.47 -5.57 6.78
CA SER A 98 14.68 -6.18 5.70
C SER A 98 13.18 -6.16 6.02
N PRO A 99 12.30 -6.02 5.01
CA PRO A 99 10.85 -6.00 5.21
C PRO A 99 10.33 -7.18 6.05
N ALA A 100 10.90 -8.37 5.86
CA ALA A 100 10.53 -9.58 6.60
C ALA A 100 10.72 -9.44 8.13
N HIS A 101 11.66 -8.62 8.57
CA HIS A 101 11.93 -8.38 10.00
C HIS A 101 11.28 -7.06 10.48
N ALA A 102 11.26 -6.03 9.64
CA ALA A 102 10.70 -4.73 10.01
C ALA A 102 9.17 -4.79 10.21
N VAL A 103 8.44 -5.44 9.30
CA VAL A 103 6.98 -5.49 9.31
C VAL A 103 6.40 -6.10 10.60
N PRO A 104 6.80 -7.32 11.02
CA PRO A 104 6.27 -7.89 12.26
C PRO A 104 6.59 -7.05 13.49
N LYS A 105 7.78 -6.44 13.53
CA LYS A 105 8.19 -5.58 14.64
C LYS A 105 7.35 -4.31 14.71
N LEU A 106 7.11 -3.65 13.58
CA LEU A 106 6.27 -2.45 13.50
C LEU A 106 4.83 -2.75 13.90
N LEU A 107 4.24 -3.85 13.41
CA LEU A 107 2.89 -4.25 13.78
C LEU A 107 2.76 -4.52 15.29
N ASN A 108 3.71 -5.21 15.89
CA ASN A 108 3.73 -5.45 17.33
C ASN A 108 3.83 -4.13 18.12
N LEU A 109 4.70 -3.20 17.70
CA LEU A 109 4.84 -1.90 18.33
C LEU A 109 3.56 -1.05 18.19
N ALA A 110 2.89 -1.11 17.03
CA ALA A 110 1.62 -0.43 16.80
C ALA A 110 0.52 -0.95 17.73
N GLU A 111 0.40 -2.27 17.86
CA GLU A 111 -0.54 -2.93 18.77
C GLU A 111 -0.31 -2.52 20.23
N VAL A 112 0.95 -2.57 20.67
CA VAL A 112 1.33 -2.16 22.05
C VAL A 112 1.02 -0.69 22.30
N ALA A 113 1.33 0.19 21.33
CA ALA A 113 1.09 1.63 21.46
C ALA A 113 -0.41 1.97 21.52
N ALA A 114 -1.24 1.31 20.72
CA ALA A 114 -2.67 1.52 20.66
C ALA A 114 -3.43 0.88 21.85
N GLY A 115 -2.90 -0.21 22.40
CA GLY A 115 -3.46 -0.92 23.56
C GLY A 115 -4.91 -1.36 23.31
N LYS A 116 -5.82 -0.99 24.22
CA LYS A 116 -7.25 -1.35 24.15
C LYS A 116 -8.01 -0.68 23.00
N HIS A 117 -7.44 0.32 22.37
CA HIS A 117 -8.02 1.08 21.28
C HIS A 117 -7.36 0.73 19.93
N CYS A 118 -6.70 -0.43 19.87
CA CYS A 118 -6.05 -0.91 18.66
C CYS A 118 -7.08 -1.11 17.56
N ASP A 119 -6.82 -0.46 16.42
CA ASP A 119 -7.59 -0.63 15.20
C ASP A 119 -7.05 -1.82 14.38
N ASN A 120 -7.66 -2.08 13.23
CA ASN A 120 -7.17 -3.08 12.29
C ASN A 120 -5.76 -2.72 11.79
N LEU A 121 -4.81 -3.62 12.01
CA LEU A 121 -3.42 -3.42 11.64
C LEU A 121 -3.10 -4.15 10.36
N THR A 122 -2.74 -3.41 9.32
CA THR A 122 -2.23 -3.98 8.07
C THR A 122 -0.98 -3.21 7.65
N LEU A 123 0.12 -3.94 7.47
CA LEU A 123 1.36 -3.41 6.91
C LEU A 123 1.94 -4.45 5.95
N MET A 124 2.19 -4.03 4.74
CA MET A 124 2.85 -4.82 3.71
C MET A 124 4.06 -4.03 3.22
N ALA A 125 5.21 -4.67 3.10
CA ALA A 125 6.40 -4.01 2.54
C ALA A 125 7.17 -4.95 1.64
N MET A 126 7.78 -4.39 0.59
CA MET A 126 8.67 -5.11 -0.31
C MET A 126 9.91 -4.26 -0.59
N GLN A 127 11.03 -4.92 -0.81
CA GLN A 127 12.23 -4.31 -1.32
C GLN A 127 12.34 -4.61 -2.81
N TRP A 128 12.56 -3.57 -3.61
CA TRP A 128 12.75 -3.72 -5.04
C TRP A 128 14.18 -4.22 -5.32
N GLU A 129 14.28 -5.30 -6.07
CA GLU A 129 15.56 -5.84 -6.53
C GLU A 129 15.63 -5.73 -8.06
N GLU A 130 16.82 -5.52 -8.60
CA GLU A 130 17.00 -5.68 -10.05
C GLU A 130 16.81 -7.16 -10.36
N GLY A 131 15.75 -7.46 -11.11
CA GLY A 131 15.48 -8.82 -11.53
C GLY A 131 16.65 -9.35 -12.36
N ASN A 132 17.21 -10.47 -11.96
CA ASN A 132 17.83 -11.35 -12.94
C ASN A 132 16.75 -11.61 -13.99
N THR A 133 17.00 -11.18 -15.22
CA THR A 133 16.12 -11.51 -16.34
C THR A 133 16.14 -13.04 -16.43
N VAL A 134 15.15 -13.69 -15.83
CA VAL A 134 14.89 -15.09 -16.10
C VAL A 134 14.55 -15.09 -17.60
N GLN A 135 15.48 -15.54 -18.41
CA GLN A 135 15.18 -15.86 -19.80
C GLN A 135 14.15 -16.99 -19.72
N VAL A 136 12.89 -16.61 -19.84
CA VAL A 136 11.83 -17.60 -20.09
C VAL A 136 12.17 -18.17 -21.47
N ASP A 137 12.69 -19.38 -21.45
CA ASP A 137 13.00 -20.12 -22.66
C ASP A 137 11.69 -20.25 -23.45
N LYS A 138 11.58 -19.52 -24.57
CA LYS A 138 10.38 -19.46 -25.39
C LYS A 138 10.00 -20.82 -25.97
N THR A 139 10.84 -21.84 -25.77
CA THR A 139 10.65 -23.21 -26.26
C THR A 139 9.53 -23.94 -25.50
N GLU A 140 9.29 -23.63 -24.21
CA GLU A 140 8.20 -24.29 -23.46
C GLU A 140 6.81 -23.68 -23.70
N ALA A 141 6.74 -22.40 -24.14
CA ALA A 141 5.46 -21.76 -24.40
C ALA A 141 4.79 -22.25 -25.70
N MET A 142 5.52 -22.84 -26.63
CA MET A 142 4.95 -23.38 -27.89
C MET A 142 4.45 -24.81 -27.76
N ALA A 143 4.90 -25.58 -26.77
CA ALA A 143 4.47 -26.97 -26.59
C ALA A 143 3.06 -27.13 -26.01
N ASN A 144 2.52 -26.08 -25.34
CA ASN A 144 1.21 -26.12 -24.70
C ASN A 144 0.06 -25.61 -25.56
N THR A 145 0.31 -25.14 -26.79
CA THR A 145 -0.74 -24.59 -27.68
C THR A 145 -1.27 -25.61 -28.67
N GLU A 146 -0.64 -26.76 -28.84
CA GLU A 146 -1.07 -27.76 -29.81
C GLU A 146 -2.06 -28.83 -29.30
N ASN A 147 -2.42 -28.80 -28.00
CA ASN A 147 -3.23 -29.87 -27.41
C ASN A 147 -4.64 -29.46 -27.00
N THR A 148 -5.21 -28.40 -27.57
CA THR A 148 -6.58 -27.98 -27.25
C THR A 148 -7.46 -27.88 -28.53
N HIS A 149 -7.39 -28.92 -29.39
CA HIS A 149 -8.38 -29.10 -30.44
C HIS A 149 -9.13 -30.40 -30.19
N MET A 150 -10.13 -30.37 -29.31
CA MET A 150 -11.15 -31.42 -29.29
C MET A 150 -12.20 -31.11 -30.31
N PRO A 151 -12.51 -32.03 -31.26
CA PRO A 151 -13.57 -31.84 -32.22
C PRO A 151 -14.94 -31.92 -31.54
N ILE A 152 -15.75 -30.91 -31.74
CA ILE A 152 -17.17 -30.87 -31.35
C ILE A 152 -17.90 -31.87 -32.26
N GLN A 153 -18.46 -32.92 -31.67
CA GLN A 153 -19.38 -33.82 -32.36
C GLN A 153 -20.75 -33.14 -32.48
N PRO A 154 -21.43 -33.21 -33.67
CA PRO A 154 -22.77 -32.67 -33.82
C PRO A 154 -23.80 -33.58 -33.12
N GLU A 155 -24.63 -32.98 -32.26
CA GLU A 155 -25.82 -33.63 -31.72
C GLU A 155 -26.77 -34.05 -32.84
N GLN A 156 -27.05 -35.34 -32.91
CA GLN A 156 -28.13 -35.89 -33.75
C GLN A 156 -29.46 -35.66 -33.03
N ASN A 157 -30.27 -34.76 -33.56
CA ASN A 157 -31.69 -34.65 -33.27
C ASN A 157 -32.38 -35.89 -33.86
N SER A 158 -33.05 -36.68 -33.01
CA SER A 158 -34.04 -37.68 -33.41
C SER A 158 -35.34 -37.35 -32.72
N GLN A 159 -36.31 -36.98 -33.51
CA GLN A 159 -37.75 -37.13 -33.45
C GLN A 159 -38.43 -37.20 -32.05
#